data_0f5e5f1e817a26f5690d053574f5b7c7
#
_entry.id   0f5e5f1e817a26f5690d053574f5b7c7
#
_cell.length_a   1.000
_cell.length_b   1.000
_cell.length_c   1.000
_cell.angle_alpha   90.00
_cell.angle_beta   90.00
_cell.angle_gamma   90.00
#
_symmetry.space_group_name_H-M   'P 1'
#
loop_
_entity.id
_entity.type
_entity.pdbx_description
1 polymer ?
#
loop_
_entity_poly.entity_id
_entity_poly.type
_entity_poly.pdbx_seq_one_letter_code
_entity_poly.pdbx_strand_id
1 'polypeptide(L)'
;MGDLGINATTSIIENLKKQVEEKRIKDPAECKKLLIDSIKQEMTVGNTEYEFENRKSVILVIGVNGVGKTTSVGKLAGKLKDQGKKVILAAADTFRAAAGEQLIQWANRAGVELIGGQPGADPASVVFDAVAAAKARNADILLCDTAGRLHNKKNLMEELRKIYRILEKEYPEAYLETLVVLDGTKGQNALAQARKFAEVAKVTGIILTKLDGTAKGGIAGAIHSELDIPVKYIGVGESIEDLE
;
A
#
# COMPACT_ATOMS: atom_id res chain seq x y z
N MET A 1 -18.80 16.02 -2.89
CA MET A 1 -17.71 16.44 -1.99
C MET A 1 -16.63 15.37 -2.07
N GLY A 2 -15.44 15.77 -2.53
CA GLY A 2 -14.35 14.80 -2.71
C GLY A 2 -13.58 14.63 -1.41
N ASP A 3 -13.92 13.79 -0.53
CA ASP A 3 -13.34 13.34 0.75
C ASP A 3 -11.89 13.79 1.13
N LEU A 4 -11.50 15.02 0.70
CA LEU A 4 -10.20 15.65 1.01
C LEU A 4 -10.03 15.96 2.51
N GLY A 5 -11.13 15.94 3.28
CA GLY A 5 -11.12 16.42 4.65
C GLY A 5 -11.14 17.95 4.77
N ILE A 6 -11.50 18.45 5.94
CA ILE A 6 -11.65 19.88 6.18
C ILE A 6 -10.30 20.61 6.13
N ASN A 7 -9.26 20.04 6.73
CA ASN A 7 -7.95 20.67 6.83
C ASN A 7 -7.30 20.86 5.46
N ALA A 8 -7.21 19.79 4.64
CA ALA A 8 -6.65 19.87 3.30
C ALA A 8 -7.47 20.80 2.40
N THR A 9 -8.80 20.75 2.49
CA THR A 9 -9.69 21.65 1.72
C THR A 9 -9.45 23.11 2.08
N THR A 10 -9.31 23.42 3.37
CA THR A 10 -9.05 24.79 3.85
C THR A 10 -7.70 25.28 3.34
N SER A 11 -6.64 24.49 3.49
CA SER A 11 -5.29 24.80 3.01
C SER A 11 -5.26 25.08 1.50
N ILE A 12 -5.87 24.20 0.70
CA ILE A 12 -5.95 24.35 -0.75
C ILE A 12 -6.69 25.65 -1.15
N ILE A 13 -7.82 25.95 -0.49
CA ILE A 13 -8.61 27.15 -0.81
C ILE A 13 -7.87 28.42 -0.41
N GLU A 14 -7.23 28.44 0.75
CA GLU A 14 -6.44 29.60 1.20
C GLU A 14 -5.25 29.86 0.28
N ASN A 15 -4.53 28.82 -0.09
CA ASN A 15 -3.41 28.91 -1.05
C ASN A 15 -3.89 29.39 -2.43
N LEU A 16 -5.02 28.83 -2.93
CA LEU A 16 -5.61 29.26 -4.19
C LEU A 16 -6.00 30.75 -4.17
N LYS A 17 -6.67 31.22 -3.11
CA LYS A 17 -7.05 32.63 -2.96
C LYS A 17 -5.82 33.53 -3.03
N LYS A 18 -4.79 33.22 -2.27
CA LYS A 18 -3.53 33.96 -2.27
C LYS A 18 -2.88 34.01 -3.67
N GLN A 19 -2.79 32.87 -4.36
CA GLN A 19 -2.22 32.83 -5.71
C GLN A 19 -3.05 33.61 -6.72
N VAL A 20 -4.40 33.56 -6.66
CA VAL A 20 -5.30 34.32 -7.52
C VAL A 20 -5.11 35.82 -7.32
N GLU A 21 -4.98 36.30 -6.08
CA GLU A 21 -4.71 37.69 -5.73
C GLU A 21 -3.34 38.13 -6.20
N GLU A 22 -2.28 37.41 -5.89
CA GLU A 22 -0.90 37.73 -6.26
C GLU A 22 -0.70 37.80 -7.77
N LYS A 23 -1.27 36.85 -8.52
CA LYS A 23 -1.16 36.77 -9.98
C LYS A 23 -2.24 37.55 -10.72
N ARG A 24 -3.17 38.19 -10.00
CA ARG A 24 -4.30 38.95 -10.52
C ARG A 24 -5.12 38.17 -11.57
N ILE A 25 -5.37 36.90 -11.32
CA ILE A 25 -6.06 36.02 -12.26
C ILE A 25 -7.53 36.38 -12.30
N LYS A 26 -8.04 36.55 -13.52
CA LYS A 26 -9.46 36.86 -13.81
C LYS A 26 -10.13 35.80 -14.65
N ASP A 27 -9.35 34.93 -15.31
CA ASP A 27 -9.86 33.86 -16.16
C ASP A 27 -10.22 32.63 -15.31
N PRO A 28 -11.50 32.14 -15.39
CA PRO A 28 -11.90 30.92 -14.68
C PRO A 28 -11.12 29.67 -15.09
N ALA A 29 -10.67 29.59 -16.35
CA ALA A 29 -9.87 28.42 -16.81
C ALA A 29 -8.48 28.40 -16.15
N GLU A 30 -7.86 29.57 -16.00
CA GLU A 30 -6.58 29.71 -15.31
C GLU A 30 -6.73 29.44 -13.83
N CYS A 31 -7.82 29.90 -13.19
CA CYS A 31 -8.14 29.58 -11.79
C CYS A 31 -8.33 28.08 -11.58
N LYS A 32 -9.02 27.40 -12.51
CA LYS A 32 -9.19 25.93 -12.46
C LYS A 32 -7.85 25.20 -12.58
N LYS A 33 -6.95 25.66 -13.44
CA LYS A 33 -5.60 25.09 -13.58
C LYS A 33 -4.82 25.22 -12.29
N LEU A 34 -4.82 26.40 -11.65
CA LEU A 34 -4.19 26.62 -10.36
C LEU A 34 -4.75 25.73 -9.25
N LEU A 35 -6.07 25.53 -9.23
CA LEU A 35 -6.70 24.62 -8.27
C LEU A 35 -6.19 23.20 -8.46
N ILE A 36 -6.12 22.72 -9.71
CA ILE A 36 -5.57 21.38 -10.02
C ILE A 36 -4.11 21.28 -9.57
N ASP A 37 -3.31 22.30 -9.85
CA ASP A 37 -1.89 22.32 -9.47
C ASP A 37 -1.71 22.37 -7.96
N SER A 38 -2.56 23.12 -7.24
CA SER A 38 -2.56 23.16 -5.77
C SER A 38 -2.95 21.81 -5.16
N ILE A 39 -3.94 21.12 -5.73
CA ILE A 39 -4.32 19.76 -5.31
C ILE A 39 -3.17 18.77 -5.57
N LYS A 40 -2.54 18.84 -6.75
CA LYS A 40 -1.39 17.99 -7.07
C LYS A 40 -0.23 18.22 -6.10
N GLN A 41 0.06 19.48 -5.79
CA GLN A 41 1.11 19.85 -4.85
C GLN A 41 0.83 19.28 -3.45
N GLU A 42 -0.39 19.40 -2.96
CA GLU A 42 -0.80 18.83 -1.67
C GLU A 42 -0.71 17.30 -1.65
N MET A 43 -0.91 16.64 -2.79
CA MET A 43 -0.80 15.19 -2.91
C MET A 43 0.64 14.69 -3.11
N THR A 44 1.57 15.56 -3.50
CA THR A 44 2.96 15.19 -3.86
C THR A 44 3.93 15.36 -2.69
N VAL A 45 3.46 15.58 -1.48
CA VAL A 45 4.31 15.79 -0.31
C VAL A 45 4.78 14.44 0.27
N GLY A 46 6.01 14.40 0.76
CA GLY A 46 6.64 13.22 1.33
C GLY A 46 7.64 12.54 0.40
N ASN A 47 8.40 11.60 0.92
CA ASN A 47 9.32 10.80 0.11
C ASN A 47 8.53 9.74 -0.67
N THR A 48 8.25 10.02 -1.94
CA THR A 48 7.61 9.10 -2.88
C THR A 48 8.63 8.18 -3.56
N GLU A 49 9.92 8.23 -3.17
CA GLU A 49 10.93 7.36 -3.74
C GLU A 49 10.66 5.90 -3.40
N TYR A 50 10.78 5.07 -4.40
CA TYR A 50 10.65 3.62 -4.26
C TYR A 50 12.02 3.03 -3.92
N GLU A 51 12.56 3.37 -2.76
CA GLU A 51 13.89 2.88 -2.32
C GLU A 51 13.99 1.36 -2.34
N PHE A 52 12.86 0.67 -2.08
CA PHE A 52 12.80 -0.79 -2.12
C PHE A 52 13.05 -1.37 -3.52
N GLU A 53 12.86 -0.61 -4.59
CA GLU A 53 13.13 -1.07 -5.96
C GLU A 53 14.64 -1.12 -6.28
N ASN A 54 15.45 -0.38 -5.56
CA ASN A 54 16.89 -0.22 -5.84
C ASN A 54 17.80 -1.07 -4.95
N ARG A 55 17.22 -1.84 -4.02
CA ARG A 55 17.97 -2.70 -3.09
C ARG A 55 17.15 -3.93 -2.70
N LYS A 56 17.82 -4.94 -2.11
CA LYS A 56 17.11 -6.10 -1.56
C LYS A 56 16.09 -5.66 -0.53
N SER A 57 14.85 -6.05 -0.70
CA SER A 57 13.75 -5.52 0.08
C SER A 57 12.74 -6.59 0.45
N VAL A 58 12.10 -6.40 1.61
CA VAL A 58 10.90 -7.10 2.00
C VAL A 58 9.76 -6.11 2.01
N ILE A 59 8.68 -6.41 1.30
CA ILE A 59 7.46 -5.61 1.28
C ILE A 59 6.37 -6.36 2.05
N LEU A 60 6.00 -5.84 3.19
CA LEU A 60 4.91 -6.36 4.00
C LEU A 60 3.61 -5.65 3.63
N VAL A 61 2.63 -6.38 3.09
CA VAL A 61 1.34 -5.82 2.69
C VAL A 61 0.29 -6.14 3.75
N ILE A 62 -0.23 -5.10 4.39
CA ILE A 62 -1.19 -5.18 5.48
C ILE A 62 -2.49 -4.44 5.12
N GLY A 63 -3.57 -4.69 5.85
CA GLY A 63 -4.88 -4.05 5.62
C GLY A 63 -6.02 -4.95 6.05
N VAL A 64 -7.25 -4.43 6.13
CA VAL A 64 -8.42 -5.23 6.52
C VAL A 64 -8.86 -6.21 5.41
N ASN A 65 -9.73 -7.16 5.74
CA ASN A 65 -10.27 -8.08 4.75
C ASN A 65 -11.14 -7.33 3.71
N GLY A 66 -11.06 -7.75 2.45
CA GLY A 66 -11.87 -7.21 1.35
C GLY A 66 -11.40 -5.89 0.74
N VAL A 67 -10.29 -5.30 1.21
CA VAL A 67 -9.73 -4.07 0.63
C VAL A 67 -8.89 -4.32 -0.63
N GLY A 68 -8.61 -5.57 -1.00
CA GLY A 68 -7.83 -5.90 -2.19
C GLY A 68 -6.34 -6.18 -1.94
N LYS A 69 -5.94 -6.61 -0.72
CA LYS A 69 -4.53 -6.96 -0.41
C LYS A 69 -3.94 -7.97 -1.38
N THR A 70 -4.52 -9.17 -1.44
CA THR A 70 -4.02 -10.27 -2.29
C THR A 70 -3.96 -9.87 -3.76
N THR A 71 -4.95 -9.11 -4.24
CA THR A 71 -4.96 -8.53 -5.59
C THR A 71 -3.82 -7.53 -5.79
N SER A 72 -3.61 -6.63 -4.83
CA SER A 72 -2.52 -5.63 -4.89
C SER A 72 -1.15 -6.29 -4.86
N VAL A 73 -0.98 -7.33 -4.03
CA VAL A 73 0.25 -8.16 -3.99
C VAL A 73 0.53 -8.78 -5.36
N GLY A 74 -0.48 -9.39 -5.98
CA GLY A 74 -0.33 -9.99 -7.31
C GLY A 74 0.04 -9.00 -8.40
N LYS A 75 -0.63 -7.84 -8.43
CA LYS A 75 -0.33 -6.76 -9.39
C LYS A 75 1.06 -6.16 -9.17
N LEU A 76 1.43 -5.91 -7.94
CA LEU A 76 2.74 -5.38 -7.59
C LEU A 76 3.85 -6.37 -7.95
N ALA A 77 3.62 -7.68 -7.75
CA ALA A 77 4.55 -8.72 -8.16
C ALA A 77 4.79 -8.72 -9.68
N GLY A 78 3.72 -8.61 -10.47
CA GLY A 78 3.81 -8.47 -11.92
C GLY A 78 4.60 -7.24 -12.34
N LYS A 79 4.23 -6.07 -11.83
CA LYS A 79 4.90 -4.79 -12.10
C LYS A 79 6.41 -4.83 -11.79
N LEU A 80 6.78 -5.37 -10.63
CA LEU A 80 8.18 -5.47 -10.23
C LEU A 80 8.96 -6.48 -11.10
N LYS A 81 8.33 -7.58 -11.49
CA LYS A 81 8.92 -8.54 -12.42
C LYS A 81 9.15 -7.94 -13.81
N ASP A 82 8.19 -7.17 -14.32
CA ASP A 82 8.32 -6.48 -15.62
C ASP A 82 9.46 -5.46 -15.62
N GLN A 83 9.79 -4.92 -14.45
CA GLN A 83 10.99 -4.11 -14.22
C GLN A 83 12.30 -4.94 -14.14
N GLY A 84 12.23 -6.25 -14.34
CA GLY A 84 13.38 -7.15 -14.30
C GLY A 84 13.77 -7.62 -12.90
N LYS A 85 12.95 -7.37 -11.86
CA LYS A 85 13.25 -7.80 -10.49
C LYS A 85 12.92 -9.28 -10.29
N LYS A 86 13.75 -9.97 -9.52
CA LYS A 86 13.47 -11.32 -9.04
C LYS A 86 12.60 -11.25 -7.80
N VAL A 87 11.32 -11.55 -7.96
CA VAL A 87 10.30 -11.45 -6.92
C VAL A 87 9.92 -12.83 -6.38
N ILE A 88 9.79 -12.95 -5.07
CA ILE A 88 9.20 -14.10 -4.38
C ILE A 88 8.01 -13.61 -3.56
N LEU A 89 6.91 -14.38 -3.60
CA LEU A 89 5.72 -14.13 -2.78
C LEU A 89 5.72 -15.02 -1.54
N ALA A 90 5.21 -14.50 -0.42
CA ALA A 90 4.92 -15.26 0.80
C ALA A 90 3.42 -15.20 1.10
N ALA A 91 2.77 -16.38 1.18
CA ALA A 91 1.36 -16.52 1.53
C ALA A 91 1.19 -16.55 3.05
N ALA A 92 1.32 -15.39 3.70
CA ALA A 92 1.21 -15.28 5.15
C ALA A 92 -0.24 -15.04 5.65
N ASP A 93 -1.25 -14.97 4.77
CA ASP A 93 -2.67 -15.11 5.14
C ASP A 93 -3.05 -16.59 5.19
N THR A 94 -2.59 -17.30 6.20
CA THR A 94 -2.77 -18.76 6.35
C THR A 94 -4.16 -19.17 6.82
N PHE A 95 -4.96 -18.22 7.26
CA PHE A 95 -6.27 -18.48 7.85
C PHE A 95 -7.41 -18.58 6.83
N ARG A 96 -7.23 -17.95 5.66
CA ARG A 96 -8.23 -17.96 4.60
C ARG A 96 -7.77 -18.84 3.44
N ALA A 97 -8.33 -20.05 3.32
CA ALA A 97 -8.00 -20.95 2.22
C ALA A 97 -8.16 -20.26 0.84
N ALA A 98 -9.25 -19.54 0.64
CA ALA A 98 -9.51 -18.81 -0.60
C ALA A 98 -8.45 -17.71 -0.89
N ALA A 99 -7.81 -17.11 0.12
CA ALA A 99 -6.74 -16.15 -0.09
C ALA A 99 -5.47 -16.81 -0.63
N GLY A 100 -5.14 -18.01 -0.09
CA GLY A 100 -4.03 -18.80 -0.59
C GLY A 100 -4.23 -19.22 -2.05
N GLU A 101 -5.42 -19.73 -2.40
CA GLU A 101 -5.77 -20.10 -3.78
C GLU A 101 -5.71 -18.89 -4.72
N GLN A 102 -6.23 -17.74 -4.29
CA GLN A 102 -6.17 -16.49 -5.05
C GLN A 102 -4.72 -16.05 -5.27
N LEU A 103 -3.88 -16.14 -4.25
CA LEU A 103 -2.48 -15.74 -4.37
C LEU A 103 -1.69 -16.67 -5.30
N ILE A 104 -2.00 -17.98 -5.33
CA ILE A 104 -1.46 -18.93 -6.29
C ILE A 104 -1.79 -18.50 -7.74
N GLN A 105 -3.04 -18.11 -7.99
CA GLN A 105 -3.45 -17.64 -9.33
C GLN A 105 -2.69 -16.37 -9.73
N TRP A 106 -2.50 -15.42 -8.80
CA TRP A 106 -1.72 -14.22 -9.04
C TRP A 106 -0.23 -14.53 -9.27
N ALA A 107 0.36 -15.42 -8.48
CA ALA A 107 1.74 -15.85 -8.66
C ALA A 107 1.96 -16.45 -10.06
N ASN A 108 1.03 -17.30 -10.51
CA ASN A 108 1.08 -17.89 -11.85
C ASN A 108 0.94 -16.83 -12.95
N ARG A 109 0.01 -15.87 -12.82
CA ARG A 109 -0.17 -14.79 -13.80
C ARG A 109 1.06 -13.89 -13.88
N ALA A 110 1.61 -13.51 -12.73
CA ALA A 110 2.84 -12.72 -12.66
C ALA A 110 4.09 -13.53 -13.02
N GLY A 111 4.01 -14.86 -13.04
CA GLY A 111 5.13 -15.77 -13.31
C GLY A 111 6.22 -15.66 -12.24
N VAL A 112 5.84 -15.53 -10.97
CA VAL A 112 6.73 -15.43 -9.82
C VAL A 112 6.55 -16.63 -8.90
N GLU A 113 7.57 -16.94 -8.11
CA GLU A 113 7.54 -18.04 -7.15
C GLU A 113 6.73 -17.66 -5.91
N LEU A 114 5.96 -18.63 -5.39
CA LEU A 114 5.18 -18.48 -4.16
C LEU A 114 5.69 -19.46 -3.10
N ILE A 115 5.98 -18.94 -1.93
CA ILE A 115 6.24 -19.71 -0.71
C ILE A 115 4.97 -19.65 0.14
N GLY A 116 4.40 -20.82 0.44
CA GLY A 116 3.19 -20.94 1.26
C GLY A 116 3.34 -22.02 2.31
N GLY A 117 2.51 -21.92 3.35
CA GLY A 117 2.37 -22.94 4.37
C GLY A 117 1.07 -23.75 4.19
N GLN A 118 0.91 -24.79 5.03
CA GLN A 118 -0.37 -25.48 5.17
C GLN A 118 -1.45 -24.50 5.69
N PRO A 119 -2.73 -24.67 5.32
CA PRO A 119 -3.80 -23.90 5.93
C PRO A 119 -3.75 -23.95 7.46
N GLY A 120 -3.78 -22.80 8.12
CA GLY A 120 -3.66 -22.68 9.58
C GLY A 120 -2.23 -22.70 10.13
N ALA A 121 -1.20 -22.73 9.28
CA ALA A 121 0.19 -22.58 9.72
C ALA A 121 0.40 -21.20 10.42
N ASP A 122 1.43 -21.09 11.25
CA ASP A 122 1.82 -19.79 11.82
C ASP A 122 2.32 -18.86 10.69
N PRO A 123 1.68 -17.69 10.46
CA PRO A 123 2.13 -16.72 9.45
C PRO A 123 3.63 -16.37 9.57
N ALA A 124 4.14 -16.32 10.79
CA ALA A 124 5.53 -16.01 11.05
C ALA A 124 6.47 -17.12 10.57
N SER A 125 6.06 -18.40 10.63
CA SER A 125 6.85 -19.51 10.07
C SER A 125 6.88 -19.46 8.54
N VAL A 126 5.77 -19.10 7.90
CA VAL A 126 5.72 -18.91 6.43
C VAL A 126 6.68 -17.79 5.99
N VAL A 127 6.70 -16.68 6.72
CA VAL A 127 7.64 -15.59 6.44
C VAL A 127 9.10 -16.03 6.65
N PHE A 128 9.37 -16.81 7.69
CA PHE A 128 10.71 -17.38 7.94
C PHE A 128 11.18 -18.23 6.75
N ASP A 129 10.35 -19.15 6.27
CA ASP A 129 10.65 -20.00 5.13
C ASP A 129 10.83 -19.18 3.85
N ALA A 130 10.00 -18.15 3.68
CA ALA A 130 10.09 -17.25 2.53
C ALA A 130 11.38 -16.40 2.53
N VAL A 131 11.85 -15.95 3.70
CA VAL A 131 13.15 -15.29 3.85
C VAL A 131 14.28 -16.24 3.47
N ALA A 132 14.27 -17.48 3.99
CA ALA A 132 15.27 -18.48 3.63
C ALA A 132 15.29 -18.75 2.11
N ALA A 133 14.12 -18.87 1.50
CA ALA A 133 13.98 -19.02 0.06
C ALA A 133 14.49 -17.79 -0.72
N ALA A 134 14.17 -16.58 -0.27
CA ALA A 134 14.61 -15.33 -0.91
C ALA A 134 16.14 -15.21 -0.89
N LYS A 135 16.76 -15.52 0.24
CA LYS A 135 18.23 -15.53 0.37
C LYS A 135 18.89 -16.60 -0.51
N ALA A 136 18.40 -17.83 -0.46
CA ALA A 136 18.96 -18.95 -1.24
C ALA A 136 18.87 -18.70 -2.75
N ARG A 137 17.82 -18.03 -3.22
CA ARG A 137 17.55 -17.74 -4.63
C ARG A 137 18.08 -16.37 -5.07
N ASN A 138 18.68 -15.62 -4.16
CA ASN A 138 19.15 -14.25 -4.40
C ASN A 138 18.03 -13.36 -4.98
N ALA A 139 16.84 -13.40 -4.37
CA ALA A 139 15.73 -12.56 -4.77
C ALA A 139 16.01 -11.09 -4.48
N ASP A 140 15.50 -10.19 -5.33
CA ASP A 140 15.57 -8.76 -5.13
C ASP A 140 14.48 -8.31 -4.15
N ILE A 141 13.29 -8.90 -4.27
CA ILE A 141 12.12 -8.52 -3.49
C ILE A 141 11.39 -9.75 -2.95
N LEU A 142 11.13 -9.74 -1.66
CA LEU A 142 10.20 -10.64 -0.98
C LEU A 142 8.90 -9.88 -0.67
N LEU A 143 7.78 -10.31 -1.24
CA LEU A 143 6.47 -9.68 -1.08
C LEU A 143 5.56 -10.56 -0.21
N CYS A 144 5.13 -10.07 0.94
CA CYS A 144 4.36 -10.83 1.93
C CYS A 144 2.89 -10.39 1.96
N ASP A 145 1.95 -11.28 1.59
CA ASP A 145 0.50 -11.09 1.79
C ASP A 145 0.11 -11.55 3.20
N THR A 146 -0.46 -10.65 4.01
CA THR A 146 -0.79 -10.93 5.41
C THR A 146 -2.29 -11.01 5.67
N ALA A 147 -2.69 -11.60 6.79
CA ALA A 147 -4.06 -11.61 7.25
C ALA A 147 -4.59 -10.20 7.55
N GLY A 148 -5.93 -10.01 7.43
CA GLY A 148 -6.57 -8.69 7.56
C GLY A 148 -7.62 -8.62 8.68
N ARG A 149 -7.40 -9.26 9.84
CA ARG A 149 -8.40 -9.38 10.90
C ARG A 149 -8.39 -8.24 11.91
N LEU A 150 -8.72 -7.02 11.47
CA LEU A 150 -8.68 -5.84 12.36
C LEU A 150 -9.73 -5.91 13.49
N HIS A 151 -10.79 -6.71 13.37
CA HIS A 151 -11.78 -6.91 14.44
C HIS A 151 -11.16 -7.59 15.67
N ASN A 152 -10.08 -8.36 15.52
CA ASN A 152 -9.25 -8.82 16.62
C ASN A 152 -7.88 -8.12 16.60
N LYS A 153 -7.91 -6.82 16.88
CA LYS A 153 -6.74 -5.93 16.84
C LYS A 153 -5.55 -6.52 17.61
N LYS A 154 -5.77 -7.08 18.79
CA LYS A 154 -4.69 -7.63 19.64
C LYS A 154 -3.96 -8.78 18.95
N ASN A 155 -4.68 -9.73 18.39
CA ASN A 155 -4.08 -10.89 17.72
C ASN A 155 -3.33 -10.49 16.44
N LEU A 156 -3.93 -9.59 15.63
CA LEU A 156 -3.27 -9.06 14.44
C LEU A 156 -1.96 -8.34 14.79
N MET A 157 -1.98 -7.58 15.90
CA MET A 157 -0.80 -6.89 16.40
C MET A 157 0.32 -7.83 16.82
N GLU A 158 -0.03 -8.88 17.54
CA GLU A 158 0.93 -9.89 17.99
C GLU A 158 1.51 -10.65 16.80
N GLU A 159 0.68 -10.97 15.80
CA GLU A 159 1.11 -11.61 14.55
C GLU A 159 2.09 -10.71 13.78
N LEU A 160 1.75 -9.45 13.56
CA LEU A 160 2.65 -8.49 12.89
C LEU A 160 3.97 -8.32 13.66
N ARG A 161 3.93 -8.21 14.99
CA ARG A 161 5.16 -8.12 15.80
C ARG A 161 6.05 -9.35 15.65
N LYS A 162 5.47 -10.56 15.57
CA LYS A 162 6.25 -11.77 15.32
C LYS A 162 6.91 -11.73 13.94
N ILE A 163 6.17 -11.34 12.93
CA ILE A 163 6.68 -11.19 11.56
C ILE A 163 7.84 -10.18 11.54
N TYR A 164 7.67 -8.99 12.13
CA TYR A 164 8.74 -7.99 12.20
C TYR A 164 10.01 -8.52 12.88
N ARG A 165 9.87 -9.22 14.04
CA ARG A 165 11.01 -9.81 14.73
C ARG A 165 11.76 -10.83 13.87
N ILE A 166 11.04 -11.63 13.09
CA ILE A 166 11.66 -12.58 12.16
C ILE A 166 12.41 -11.82 11.06
N LEU A 167 11.80 -10.82 10.45
CA LEU A 167 12.45 -10.05 9.40
C LEU A 167 13.71 -9.34 9.91
N GLU A 168 13.63 -8.69 11.07
CA GLU A 168 14.77 -8.02 11.69
C GLU A 168 15.91 -8.96 12.03
N LYS A 169 15.59 -10.20 12.47
CA LYS A 169 16.58 -11.18 12.85
C LYS A 169 17.16 -11.95 11.67
N GLU A 170 16.30 -12.41 10.76
CA GLU A 170 16.70 -13.33 9.70
C GLU A 170 17.09 -12.61 8.39
N TYR A 171 16.67 -11.35 8.22
CA TYR A 171 16.99 -10.56 7.01
C TYR A 171 17.32 -9.08 7.31
N PRO A 172 18.27 -8.83 8.25
CA PRO A 172 18.58 -7.46 8.71
C PRO A 172 19.16 -6.57 7.62
N GLU A 173 19.74 -7.13 6.56
CA GLU A 173 20.28 -6.39 5.41
C GLU A 173 19.22 -5.94 4.42
N ALA A 174 18.00 -6.50 4.47
CA ALA A 174 16.92 -6.10 3.57
C ALA A 174 16.24 -4.82 4.05
N TYR A 175 15.88 -3.97 3.10
CA TYR A 175 15.01 -2.83 3.38
C TYR A 175 13.59 -3.32 3.64
N LEU A 176 13.00 -2.88 4.73
CA LEU A 176 11.63 -3.24 5.08
C LEU A 176 10.66 -2.12 4.70
N GLU A 177 9.82 -2.40 3.71
CA GLU A 177 8.70 -1.58 3.29
C GLU A 177 7.41 -2.16 3.89
N THR A 178 6.55 -1.32 4.45
CA THR A 178 5.23 -1.74 4.96
C THR A 178 4.15 -0.93 4.27
N LEU A 179 3.38 -1.58 3.41
CA LEU A 179 2.30 -0.97 2.65
C LEU A 179 0.94 -1.33 3.25
N VAL A 180 0.14 -0.31 3.60
CA VAL A 180 -1.25 -0.50 4.00
C VAL A 180 -2.15 -0.39 2.77
N VAL A 181 -2.97 -1.43 2.54
CA VAL A 181 -3.99 -1.41 1.48
C VAL A 181 -5.30 -0.87 2.05
N LEU A 182 -5.84 0.13 1.40
CA LEU A 182 -7.08 0.82 1.78
C LEU A 182 -8.06 0.86 0.60
N ASP A 183 -9.34 0.68 0.89
CA ASP A 183 -10.42 0.81 -0.08
C ASP A 183 -10.82 2.29 -0.23
N GLY A 184 -10.51 2.91 -1.37
CA GLY A 184 -10.78 4.32 -1.66
C GLY A 184 -12.28 4.69 -1.62
N THR A 185 -13.17 3.71 -1.82
CA THR A 185 -14.62 3.95 -1.73
C THR A 185 -15.12 4.22 -0.31
N LYS A 186 -14.30 3.93 0.70
CA LYS A 186 -14.69 4.02 2.12
C LYS A 186 -14.47 5.40 2.74
N GLY A 187 -13.81 6.33 2.02
CA GLY A 187 -13.59 7.70 2.48
C GLY A 187 -12.98 7.76 3.88
N GLN A 188 -13.59 8.50 4.81
CA GLN A 188 -13.09 8.68 6.18
C GLN A 188 -12.87 7.37 6.97
N ASN A 189 -13.57 6.29 6.62
CA ASN A 189 -13.32 4.98 7.23
C ASN A 189 -11.96 4.41 6.80
N ALA A 190 -11.51 4.67 5.58
CA ALA A 190 -10.17 4.29 5.13
C ALA A 190 -9.09 5.02 5.93
N LEU A 191 -9.26 6.33 6.16
CA LEU A 191 -8.37 7.13 7.01
C LEU A 191 -8.30 6.59 8.45
N ALA A 192 -9.46 6.26 9.04
CA ALA A 192 -9.51 5.66 10.38
C ALA A 192 -8.79 4.30 10.44
N GLN A 193 -8.85 3.50 9.38
CA GLN A 193 -8.08 2.25 9.27
C GLN A 193 -6.57 2.54 9.17
N ALA A 194 -6.16 3.49 8.33
CA ALA A 194 -4.76 3.87 8.18
C ALA A 194 -4.15 4.29 9.53
N ARG A 195 -4.84 5.13 10.30
CA ARG A 195 -4.42 5.52 11.66
C ARG A 195 -4.20 4.30 12.58
N LYS A 196 -5.16 3.36 12.58
CA LYS A 196 -5.06 2.15 13.41
C LYS A 196 -3.87 1.28 13.03
N PHE A 197 -3.55 1.18 11.74
CA PHE A 197 -2.36 0.45 11.30
C PHE A 197 -1.08 1.21 11.63
N ALA A 198 -1.04 2.53 11.47
CA ALA A 198 0.12 3.35 11.84
C ALA A 198 0.47 3.30 13.34
N GLU A 199 -0.53 3.08 14.22
CA GLU A 199 -0.30 2.86 15.66
C GLU A 199 0.46 1.56 15.97
N VAL A 200 0.51 0.64 15.04
CA VAL A 200 0.88 -0.76 15.29
C VAL A 200 1.99 -1.29 14.39
N ALA A 201 2.17 -0.66 13.27
CA ALA A 201 3.19 -1.01 12.30
C ALA A 201 3.89 0.28 11.83
N LYS A 202 5.18 0.16 11.50
CA LYS A 202 5.90 1.27 10.84
C LYS A 202 5.46 1.32 9.38
N VAL A 203 4.31 1.94 9.12
CA VAL A 203 3.77 2.10 7.78
C VAL A 203 4.63 3.09 7.00
N THR A 204 5.08 2.70 5.82
CA THR A 204 5.96 3.49 4.94
C THR A 204 5.25 3.96 3.68
N GLY A 205 4.08 3.40 3.38
CA GLY A 205 3.29 3.79 2.23
C GLY A 205 1.89 3.18 2.21
N ILE A 206 1.09 3.66 1.29
CA ILE A 206 -0.30 3.25 1.11
C ILE A 206 -0.53 2.80 -0.31
N ILE A 207 -1.32 1.73 -0.46
CA ILE A 207 -1.95 1.32 -1.70
C ILE A 207 -3.43 1.66 -1.59
N LEU A 208 -3.93 2.53 -2.47
CA LEU A 208 -5.33 2.93 -2.49
C LEU A 208 -6.05 2.20 -3.62
N THR A 209 -7.03 1.37 -3.31
CA THR A 209 -7.72 0.51 -4.28
C THR A 209 -9.11 1.03 -4.64
N LYS A 210 -9.69 0.50 -5.72
CA LYS A 210 -11.07 0.74 -6.18
C LYS A 210 -11.36 2.20 -6.52
N LEU A 211 -10.37 2.89 -7.10
CA LEU A 211 -10.55 4.28 -7.53
C LEU A 211 -11.22 4.41 -8.90
N ASP A 212 -11.30 3.34 -9.67
CA ASP A 212 -11.95 3.24 -10.97
C ASP A 212 -13.47 3.54 -10.95
N GLY A 213 -14.13 3.27 -9.83
CA GLY A 213 -15.58 3.46 -9.68
C GLY A 213 -16.01 4.61 -8.78
N THR A 214 -15.10 5.51 -8.36
CA THR A 214 -15.44 6.51 -7.34
C THR A 214 -14.86 7.90 -7.62
N ALA A 215 -15.64 8.93 -7.31
CA ALA A 215 -15.17 10.32 -7.25
C ALA A 215 -14.41 10.66 -5.93
N LYS A 216 -14.12 9.66 -5.08
CA LYS A 216 -13.58 9.85 -3.73
C LYS A 216 -12.05 9.86 -3.66
N GLY A 217 -11.36 10.11 -4.76
CA GLY A 217 -9.88 10.18 -4.80
C GLY A 217 -9.25 11.18 -3.81
N GLY A 218 -10.03 12.13 -3.32
CA GLY A 218 -9.61 13.10 -2.29
C GLY A 218 -9.15 12.47 -0.97
N ILE A 219 -9.51 11.21 -0.71
CA ILE A 219 -9.03 10.47 0.48
C ILE A 219 -7.50 10.36 0.50
N ALA A 220 -6.84 10.31 -0.65
CA ALA A 220 -5.38 10.28 -0.72
C ALA A 220 -4.75 11.53 -0.07
N GLY A 221 -5.28 12.73 -0.39
CA GLY A 221 -4.86 13.97 0.23
C GLY A 221 -5.14 14.03 1.74
N ALA A 222 -6.31 13.53 2.17
CA ALA A 222 -6.65 13.49 3.60
C ALA A 222 -5.70 12.56 4.39
N ILE A 223 -5.38 11.41 3.85
CA ILE A 223 -4.44 10.46 4.46
C ILE A 223 -3.06 11.11 4.59
N HIS A 224 -2.59 11.74 3.52
CA HIS A 224 -1.29 12.41 3.53
C HIS A 224 -1.25 13.55 4.56
N SER A 225 -2.21 14.49 4.51
CA SER A 225 -2.23 15.66 5.40
C SER A 225 -2.36 15.32 6.88
N GLU A 226 -2.97 14.17 7.22
CA GLU A 226 -3.21 13.78 8.60
C GLU A 226 -2.20 12.77 9.17
N LEU A 227 -1.57 11.96 8.32
CA LEU A 227 -0.70 10.86 8.76
C LEU A 227 0.74 10.98 8.27
N ASP A 228 1.01 11.91 7.34
CA ASP A 228 2.32 12.06 6.68
C ASP A 228 2.85 10.74 6.06
N ILE A 229 1.91 9.93 5.54
CA ILE A 229 2.22 8.65 4.88
C ILE A 229 1.90 8.80 3.40
N PRO A 230 2.86 8.56 2.49
CA PRO A 230 2.64 8.72 1.05
C PRO A 230 1.74 7.63 0.48
N VAL A 231 0.86 7.99 -0.45
CA VAL A 231 0.18 7.03 -1.32
C VAL A 231 1.16 6.66 -2.43
N LYS A 232 1.63 5.42 -2.43
CA LYS A 232 2.64 4.92 -3.39
C LYS A 232 2.03 4.25 -4.61
N TYR A 233 0.85 3.64 -4.45
CA TYR A 233 0.17 2.97 -5.55
C TYR A 233 -1.33 3.22 -5.49
N ILE A 234 -1.96 3.25 -6.68
CA ILE A 234 -3.41 3.30 -6.84
C ILE A 234 -3.89 2.15 -7.73
N GLY A 235 -4.94 1.46 -7.27
CA GLY A 235 -5.62 0.42 -8.05
C GLY A 235 -6.81 1.01 -8.79
N VAL A 236 -6.78 0.93 -10.11
CA VAL A 236 -7.73 1.57 -11.03
C VAL A 236 -8.50 0.57 -11.89
N GLY A 237 -8.51 -0.70 -11.54
CA GLY A 237 -9.23 -1.75 -12.26
C GLY A 237 -8.89 -3.16 -11.77
N GLU A 238 -9.25 -4.18 -12.57
CA GLU A 238 -9.13 -5.60 -12.22
C GLU A 238 -7.94 -6.31 -12.90
N SER A 239 -7.37 -5.73 -13.96
CA SER A 239 -6.23 -6.28 -14.69
C SER A 239 -4.94 -6.25 -13.86
N ILE A 240 -3.96 -7.08 -14.24
CA ILE A 240 -2.66 -7.12 -13.56
C ILE A 240 -1.90 -5.79 -13.72
N GLU A 241 -2.14 -5.08 -14.83
CA GLU A 241 -1.53 -3.79 -15.14
C GLU A 241 -2.21 -2.61 -14.43
N ASP A 242 -3.41 -2.79 -13.84
CA ASP A 242 -4.20 -1.73 -13.21
C ASP A 242 -3.70 -1.38 -11.80
N LEU A 243 -2.39 -1.20 -11.65
CA LEU A 243 -1.72 -0.66 -10.47
C LEU A 243 -0.73 0.42 -10.90
N GLU A 244 -1.11 1.66 -10.67
CA GLU A 244 -0.34 2.86 -11.00
C GLU A 244 0.46 3.38 -9.79
#